data_0364bb713eb39dbe370cafc90e3dd101
#
_entry.id   0364bb713eb39dbe370cafc90e3dd101
#
_cell.length_a   1.000
_cell.length_b   1.000
_cell.length_c   1.000
_cell.angle_alpha   90.00
_cell.angle_beta   90.00
_cell.angle_gamma   90.00
#
_symmetry.space_group_name_H-M   'P 1'
#
loop_
_entity.id
_entity.type
_entity.pdbx_description
1 polymer ?
#
loop_
_entity_poly.entity_id
_entity_poly.type
_entity_poly.pdbx_seq_one_letter_code
_entity_poly.pdbx_strand_id
1 'polypeptide(L)'
;RDPVLGLKLTRQKSKEGAFMITSIQHFCENGVKRLTNVFKTYTDDLTKIAEMVYGVTDEVTRLGCSMIAEEWESYDELLRERKDLRQGWYIVRRDETSLLTSLGEVVYHKTLFKNVATGESCYLLDQLMGLGHHARITEDAEARILLEASESSYRKGGASASINGESISK
;
A
#
# COMPACT_ATOMS: atom_id res chain seq x y z
N ARG A 1 4.36 26.15 13.11
CA ARG A 1 2.89 25.96 13.36
C ARG A 1 2.29 25.50 12.04
N ASP A 2 2.08 24.19 11.93
CA ASP A 2 1.57 23.53 10.74
C ASP A 2 0.08 23.87 10.55
N PRO A 3 -0.31 24.53 9.45
CA PRO A 3 -1.69 24.96 9.23
C PRO A 3 -2.63 23.84 8.76
N VAL A 4 -2.16 22.61 8.60
CA VAL A 4 -2.96 21.51 7.98
C VAL A 4 -3.61 20.59 9.02
N LEU A 5 -3.30 20.74 10.32
CA LEU A 5 -3.77 19.82 11.38
C LEU A 5 -5.25 20.04 11.81
N GLY A 6 -6.04 20.77 11.05
CA GLY A 6 -7.47 21.03 11.33
C GLY A 6 -8.47 20.29 10.44
N LEU A 7 -8.01 19.59 9.41
CA LEU A 7 -8.89 18.87 8.47
C LEU A 7 -9.36 17.53 9.06
N LYS A 8 -10.34 17.60 9.98
CA LYS A 8 -11.21 16.44 10.20
C LYS A 8 -12.05 16.27 8.93
N LEU A 9 -11.60 15.39 8.04
CA LEU A 9 -12.40 14.90 6.94
C LEU A 9 -13.59 14.12 7.50
N THR A 10 -14.62 14.82 7.90
CA THR A 10 -15.91 14.21 8.17
C THR A 10 -16.48 13.78 6.83
N ARG A 11 -16.33 12.52 6.50
CA ARG A 11 -16.95 11.85 5.36
C ARG A 11 -18.44 12.08 5.44
N GLN A 12 -18.93 13.02 4.66
CA GLN A 12 -20.35 13.21 4.52
C GLN A 12 -20.92 12.02 3.72
N LYS A 13 -21.85 11.30 4.34
CA LYS A 13 -22.54 10.07 3.93
C LYS A 13 -23.28 10.10 2.58
N SER A 14 -22.71 10.52 1.49
CA SER A 14 -23.48 10.63 0.25
C SER A 14 -23.10 9.70 -0.89
N LYS A 15 -22.07 8.82 -0.73
CA LYS A 15 -21.72 7.79 -1.74
C LYS A 15 -21.08 6.53 -1.12
N GLU A 16 -21.54 6.08 0.02
CA GLU A 16 -20.93 4.96 0.77
C GLU A 16 -20.98 3.58 0.09
N GLY A 17 -21.60 3.44 -1.08
CA GLY A 17 -21.73 2.16 -1.79
C GLY A 17 -20.91 2.03 -3.07
N ALA A 18 -20.31 3.12 -3.57
CA ALA A 18 -19.68 3.12 -4.91
C ALA A 18 -18.16 2.96 -4.89
N PHE A 19 -17.53 3.03 -3.71
CA PHE A 19 -16.11 3.37 -3.60
C PHE A 19 -15.14 2.18 -3.70
N MET A 20 -15.53 0.97 -3.30
CA MET A 20 -14.70 -0.25 -3.43
C MET A 20 -15.11 -1.12 -4.62
N ILE A 21 -15.87 -0.55 -5.57
CA ILE A 21 -16.55 -1.35 -6.60
C ILE A 21 -15.58 -1.75 -7.71
N THR A 22 -14.63 -0.86 -8.08
CA THR A 22 -13.78 -1.08 -9.25
C THR A 22 -12.77 -2.20 -9.04
N SER A 23 -12.05 -2.19 -7.92
CA SER A 23 -11.07 -3.24 -7.58
C SER A 23 -11.73 -4.60 -7.40
N ILE A 24 -12.89 -4.63 -6.72
CA ILE A 24 -13.67 -5.86 -6.51
C ILE A 24 -14.25 -6.36 -7.84
N GLN A 25 -14.81 -5.49 -8.68
CA GLN A 25 -15.32 -5.87 -10.00
C GLN A 25 -14.22 -6.46 -10.86
N HIS A 26 -13.07 -5.79 -10.94
CA HIS A 26 -11.92 -6.29 -11.68
C HIS A 26 -11.45 -7.65 -11.14
N PHE A 27 -11.46 -7.85 -9.82
CA PHE A 27 -11.16 -9.15 -9.23
C PHE A 27 -12.19 -10.21 -9.62
N CYS A 28 -13.49 -9.92 -9.56
CA CYS A 28 -14.53 -10.85 -9.99
C CYS A 28 -14.41 -11.25 -11.47
N GLU A 29 -14.03 -10.32 -12.32
CA GLU A 29 -13.87 -10.56 -13.76
C GLU A 29 -12.60 -11.33 -14.12
N ASN A 30 -11.49 -11.00 -13.48
CA ASN A 30 -10.16 -11.48 -13.85
C ASN A 30 -9.48 -12.30 -12.75
N GLY A 31 -9.54 -11.87 -11.49
CA GLY A 31 -8.93 -12.54 -10.35
C GLY A 31 -9.51 -13.93 -10.12
N VAL A 32 -10.82 -14.06 -10.19
CA VAL A 32 -11.50 -15.37 -10.07
C VAL A 32 -11.03 -16.35 -11.15
N LYS A 33 -10.83 -15.88 -12.38
CA LYS A 33 -10.31 -16.72 -13.47
C LYS A 33 -8.88 -17.17 -13.18
N ARG A 34 -8.02 -16.28 -12.68
CA ARG A 34 -6.64 -16.61 -12.30
C ARG A 34 -6.60 -17.62 -11.16
N LEU A 35 -7.39 -17.41 -10.10
CA LEU A 35 -7.54 -18.40 -9.02
C LEU A 35 -8.04 -19.75 -9.51
N THR A 36 -9.04 -19.76 -10.40
CA THR A 36 -9.53 -21.00 -11.00
C THR A 36 -8.44 -21.76 -11.73
N ASN A 37 -7.57 -21.04 -12.47
CA ASN A 37 -6.43 -21.66 -13.15
C ASN A 37 -5.39 -22.22 -12.15
N VAL A 38 -5.10 -21.51 -11.05
CA VAL A 38 -4.23 -21.99 -9.98
C VAL A 38 -4.76 -23.31 -9.41
N PHE A 39 -6.04 -23.37 -9.05
CA PHE A 39 -6.65 -24.59 -8.52
C PHE A 39 -6.72 -25.73 -9.55
N LYS A 40 -6.98 -25.42 -10.82
CA LYS A 40 -6.95 -26.42 -11.88
C LYS A 40 -5.58 -27.06 -12.02
N THR A 41 -4.51 -26.23 -12.05
CA THR A 41 -3.12 -26.75 -12.10
C THR A 41 -2.78 -27.61 -10.89
N TYR A 42 -3.27 -27.25 -9.69
CA TYR A 42 -3.10 -28.07 -8.49
C TYR A 42 -3.91 -29.37 -8.55
N THR A 43 -5.11 -29.35 -9.10
CA THR A 43 -5.95 -30.57 -9.26
C THR A 43 -5.30 -31.58 -10.21
N ASP A 44 -4.60 -31.08 -11.24
CA ASP A 44 -3.87 -31.93 -12.20
C ASP A 44 -2.59 -32.55 -11.58
N ASP A 45 -2.00 -31.91 -10.56
CA ASP A 45 -0.83 -32.37 -9.84
C ASP A 45 -0.83 -31.92 -8.37
N LEU A 46 -1.31 -32.80 -7.49
CA LEU A 46 -1.46 -32.54 -6.06
C LEU A 46 -0.11 -32.33 -5.31
N THR A 47 1.02 -32.61 -5.94
CA THR A 47 2.34 -32.33 -5.34
C THR A 47 2.70 -30.85 -5.37
N LYS A 48 1.99 -30.04 -6.15
CA LYS A 48 2.23 -28.59 -6.35
C LYS A 48 1.58 -27.69 -5.30
N ILE A 49 1.58 -28.14 -4.03
CA ILE A 49 0.98 -27.38 -2.91
C ILE A 49 1.59 -25.98 -2.79
N ALA A 50 2.91 -25.86 -2.88
CA ALA A 50 3.60 -24.58 -2.75
C ALA A 50 3.20 -23.61 -3.87
N GLU A 51 3.14 -24.07 -5.11
CA GLU A 51 2.72 -23.24 -6.25
C GLU A 51 1.28 -22.76 -6.10
N MET A 52 0.38 -23.64 -5.62
CA MET A 52 -1.00 -23.27 -5.32
C MET A 52 -1.06 -22.16 -4.25
N VAL A 53 -0.35 -22.34 -3.13
CA VAL A 53 -0.34 -21.36 -2.04
C VAL A 53 0.21 -20.01 -2.53
N TYR A 54 1.30 -20.01 -3.29
CA TYR A 54 1.86 -18.78 -3.86
C TYR A 54 0.89 -18.11 -4.82
N GLY A 55 0.24 -18.87 -5.70
CA GLY A 55 -0.71 -18.32 -6.66
C GLY A 55 -1.94 -17.69 -5.99
N VAL A 56 -2.46 -18.32 -4.93
CA VAL A 56 -3.55 -17.76 -4.12
C VAL A 56 -3.09 -16.50 -3.38
N THR A 57 -1.93 -16.55 -2.74
CA THR A 57 -1.39 -15.41 -2.00
C THR A 57 -1.14 -14.21 -2.93
N ASP A 58 -0.53 -14.42 -4.11
CA ASP A 58 -0.29 -13.37 -5.09
C ASP A 58 -1.60 -12.68 -5.52
N GLU A 59 -2.64 -13.45 -5.82
CA GLU A 59 -3.92 -12.89 -6.26
C GLU A 59 -4.65 -12.13 -5.15
N VAL A 60 -4.61 -12.63 -3.90
CA VAL A 60 -5.22 -11.94 -2.76
C VAL A 60 -4.45 -10.66 -2.42
N THR A 61 -3.11 -10.72 -2.47
CA THR A 61 -2.25 -9.54 -2.28
C THR A 61 -2.53 -8.48 -3.34
N ARG A 62 -2.65 -8.86 -4.61
CA ARG A 62 -2.98 -7.97 -5.72
C ARG A 62 -4.33 -7.28 -5.51
N LEU A 63 -5.35 -8.02 -5.09
CA LEU A 63 -6.64 -7.44 -4.73
C LEU A 63 -6.48 -6.42 -3.60
N GLY A 64 -5.80 -6.79 -2.52
CA GLY A 64 -5.60 -5.90 -1.37
C GLY A 64 -4.87 -4.61 -1.75
N CYS A 65 -3.77 -4.71 -2.51
CA CYS A 65 -3.05 -3.53 -2.99
C CYS A 65 -3.92 -2.64 -3.90
N SER A 66 -4.74 -3.24 -4.77
CA SER A 66 -5.67 -2.48 -5.62
C SER A 66 -6.74 -1.74 -4.81
N MET A 67 -7.27 -2.36 -3.77
CA MET A 67 -8.26 -1.72 -2.88
C MET A 67 -7.65 -0.56 -2.10
N ILE A 68 -6.41 -0.70 -1.62
CA ILE A 68 -5.68 0.37 -0.93
C ILE A 68 -5.43 1.53 -1.89
N ALA A 69 -4.96 1.26 -3.11
CA ALA A 69 -4.74 2.28 -4.13
C ALA A 69 -6.03 3.06 -4.46
N GLU A 70 -7.14 2.34 -4.66
CA GLU A 70 -8.45 2.94 -4.93
C GLU A 70 -8.91 3.85 -3.78
N GLU A 71 -8.70 3.45 -2.52
CA GLU A 71 -9.04 4.28 -1.37
C GLU A 71 -8.17 5.55 -1.31
N TRP A 72 -6.86 5.45 -1.53
CA TRP A 72 -5.97 6.62 -1.55
C TRP A 72 -6.29 7.58 -2.69
N GLU A 73 -6.52 7.05 -3.90
CA GLU A 73 -6.90 7.86 -5.06
C GLU A 73 -8.23 8.59 -4.84
N SER A 74 -9.09 8.03 -4.03
CA SER A 74 -10.34 8.67 -3.69
C SER A 74 -10.19 9.90 -2.82
N TYR A 75 -9.29 9.86 -1.87
CA TYR A 75 -8.98 11.06 -1.11
C TYR A 75 -8.31 12.12 -1.98
N ASP A 76 -7.46 11.71 -2.93
CA ASP A 76 -6.88 12.62 -3.91
C ASP A 76 -7.97 13.29 -4.78
N GLU A 77 -8.94 12.50 -5.26
CA GLU A 77 -10.06 13.03 -6.03
C GLU A 77 -10.93 13.99 -5.21
N LEU A 78 -11.19 13.65 -3.95
CA LEU A 78 -11.91 14.55 -3.03
C LEU A 78 -11.19 15.89 -2.87
N LEU A 79 -9.85 15.90 -2.76
CA LEU A 79 -9.05 17.13 -2.71
C LEU A 79 -9.10 17.90 -4.02
N ARG A 80 -9.20 17.22 -5.16
CA ARG A 80 -9.31 17.84 -6.49
C ARG A 80 -10.68 18.48 -6.70
N GLU A 81 -11.75 17.81 -6.29
CA GLU A 81 -13.13 18.30 -6.45
C GLU A 81 -13.46 19.41 -5.46
N ARG A 82 -13.06 19.28 -4.22
CA ARG A 82 -13.44 20.17 -3.11
C ARG A 82 -12.41 21.27 -2.89
N LYS A 83 -12.66 22.44 -3.53
CA LYS A 83 -11.80 23.63 -3.38
C LYS A 83 -11.74 24.17 -1.94
N ASP A 84 -12.77 23.94 -1.14
CA ASP A 84 -12.83 24.31 0.27
C ASP A 84 -11.84 23.54 1.14
N LEU A 85 -11.48 22.28 0.76
CA LEU A 85 -10.48 21.49 1.45
C LEU A 85 -9.04 21.86 1.10
N ARG A 86 -8.82 22.52 -0.03
CA ARG A 86 -7.51 22.95 -0.51
C ARG A 86 -7.39 24.47 -0.70
N GLN A 87 -7.90 25.23 0.26
CA GLN A 87 -7.85 26.70 0.17
C GLN A 87 -6.42 27.21 -0.05
N GLY A 88 -6.25 28.08 -1.04
CA GLY A 88 -4.96 28.63 -1.40
C GLY A 88 -4.07 27.69 -2.24
N TRP A 89 -4.55 26.53 -2.64
CA TRP A 89 -3.82 25.57 -3.48
C TRP A 89 -4.51 25.37 -4.83
N TYR A 90 -3.72 25.30 -5.92
CA TYR A 90 -4.22 24.94 -7.24
C TYR A 90 -3.55 23.67 -7.76
N ILE A 91 -4.26 22.95 -8.61
CA ILE A 91 -3.80 21.70 -9.23
C ILE A 91 -2.74 22.02 -10.27
N VAL A 92 -1.59 21.29 -10.20
CA VAL A 92 -0.51 21.40 -11.19
C VAL A 92 -0.57 20.22 -12.16
N ARG A 93 -0.50 18.99 -11.61
CA ARG A 93 -0.52 17.75 -12.40
C ARG A 93 -0.89 16.56 -11.53
N ARG A 94 -1.14 15.42 -12.15
CA ARG A 94 -1.34 14.14 -11.48
C ARG A 94 -0.18 13.22 -11.84
N ASP A 95 0.44 12.61 -10.85
CA ASP A 95 1.60 11.73 -11.01
C ASP A 95 1.28 10.33 -10.51
N GLU A 96 1.77 9.31 -11.21
CA GLU A 96 1.80 7.93 -10.72
C GLU A 96 2.98 7.76 -9.76
N THR A 97 2.76 7.03 -8.68
CA THR A 97 3.77 6.73 -7.67
C THR A 97 3.51 5.35 -7.07
N SER A 98 4.50 4.82 -6.34
CA SER A 98 4.32 3.60 -5.57
C SER A 98 4.78 3.77 -4.13
N LEU A 99 4.16 2.99 -3.23
CA LEU A 99 4.51 2.92 -1.82
C LEU A 99 4.55 1.45 -1.39
N LEU A 100 5.68 1.03 -0.82
CA LEU A 100 5.83 -0.32 -0.29
C LEU A 100 5.13 -0.42 1.06
N THR A 101 4.19 -1.32 1.16
CA THR A 101 3.46 -1.66 2.40
C THR A 101 3.83 -3.06 2.88
N SER A 102 3.44 -3.45 4.08
CA SER A 102 3.62 -4.83 4.57
C SER A 102 2.84 -5.87 3.74
N LEU A 103 1.80 -5.44 3.01
CA LEU A 103 1.05 -6.28 2.09
C LEU A 103 1.76 -6.47 0.74
N GLY A 104 2.44 -5.42 0.25
CA GLY A 104 3.12 -5.38 -1.04
C GLY A 104 3.24 -3.95 -1.57
N GLU A 105 3.70 -3.81 -2.80
CA GLU A 105 3.80 -2.52 -3.47
C GLU A 105 2.42 -2.05 -3.95
N VAL A 106 2.02 -0.87 -3.49
CA VAL A 106 0.78 -0.20 -3.88
C VAL A 106 1.12 0.91 -4.88
N VAL A 107 0.67 0.75 -6.13
CA VAL A 107 0.83 1.77 -7.19
C VAL A 107 -0.46 2.59 -7.26
N TYR A 108 -0.34 3.91 -7.19
CA TYR A 108 -1.49 4.82 -7.17
C TYR A 108 -1.13 6.18 -7.76
N HIS A 109 -2.15 6.99 -8.04
CA HIS A 109 -1.97 8.34 -8.54
C HIS A 109 -2.23 9.36 -7.45
N LYS A 110 -1.43 10.43 -7.43
CA LYS A 110 -1.61 11.58 -6.54
C LYS A 110 -1.39 12.89 -7.26
N THR A 111 -2.05 13.94 -6.78
CA THR A 111 -2.05 15.26 -7.40
C THR A 111 -1.03 16.18 -6.73
N LEU A 112 -0.16 16.77 -7.55
CA LEU A 112 0.72 17.86 -7.13
C LEU A 112 -0.09 19.15 -7.11
N PHE A 113 -0.08 19.82 -5.96
CA PHE A 113 -0.69 21.14 -5.78
C PHE A 113 0.39 22.20 -5.59
N LYS A 114 0.07 23.45 -5.92
CA LYS A 114 0.93 24.60 -5.69
C LYS A 114 0.17 25.67 -4.91
N ASN A 115 0.84 26.21 -3.88
CA ASN A 115 0.27 27.26 -3.05
C ASN A 115 0.35 28.60 -3.78
N VAL A 116 -0.77 29.31 -3.82
CA VAL A 116 -0.89 30.60 -4.51
C VAL A 116 -0.07 31.68 -3.83
N ALA A 117 0.00 31.67 -2.50
CA ALA A 117 0.67 32.71 -1.73
C ALA A 117 2.18 32.50 -1.62
N THR A 118 2.62 31.24 -1.39
CA THR A 118 4.04 30.92 -1.16
C THR A 118 4.77 30.42 -2.42
N GLY A 119 4.03 29.93 -3.42
CA GLY A 119 4.59 29.26 -4.59
C GLY A 119 5.13 27.86 -4.34
N GLU A 120 4.98 27.36 -3.11
CA GLU A 120 5.43 26.01 -2.71
C GLU A 120 4.57 24.95 -3.38
N SER A 121 5.19 23.81 -3.75
CA SER A 121 4.50 22.68 -4.34
C SER A 121 4.55 21.48 -3.41
N CYS A 122 3.42 20.81 -3.21
CA CYS A 122 3.36 19.60 -2.41
C CYS A 122 2.23 18.65 -2.86
N TYR A 123 2.31 17.39 -2.43
CA TYR A 123 1.22 16.42 -2.54
C TYR A 123 0.41 16.49 -1.24
N LEU A 124 -0.78 17.10 -1.29
CA LEU A 124 -1.66 17.22 -0.11
C LEU A 124 -2.10 15.84 0.42
N LEU A 125 -2.20 14.84 -0.44
CA LEU A 125 -2.48 13.47 -0.04
C LEU A 125 -1.39 12.93 0.89
N ASP A 126 -0.10 13.15 0.57
CA ASP A 126 1.01 12.70 1.43
C ASP A 126 0.94 13.34 2.82
N GLN A 127 0.57 14.62 2.89
CA GLN A 127 0.39 15.31 4.18
C GLN A 127 -0.77 14.72 4.99
N LEU A 128 -1.89 14.39 4.34
CA LEU A 128 -3.03 13.74 5.01
C LEU A 128 -2.68 12.35 5.54
N MET A 129 -1.86 11.61 4.81
CA MET A 129 -1.39 10.28 5.19
C MET A 129 -0.24 10.31 6.21
N GLY A 130 0.27 11.49 6.57
CA GLY A 130 1.43 11.64 7.46
C GLY A 130 2.73 11.13 6.85
N LEU A 131 2.80 11.03 5.52
CA LEU A 131 4.01 10.56 4.83
C LEU A 131 5.06 11.66 4.79
N GLY A 132 6.29 11.28 5.12
CA GLY A 132 7.46 12.15 4.97
C GLY A 132 7.76 12.49 3.51
N HIS A 133 8.53 13.54 3.31
CA HIS A 133 8.94 13.95 1.96
C HIS A 133 9.71 12.81 1.27
N HIS A 134 9.22 12.33 0.11
CA HIS A 134 9.78 11.19 -0.61
C HIS A 134 9.66 9.82 0.09
N ALA A 135 8.73 9.64 1.01
CA ALA A 135 8.46 8.32 1.58
C ALA A 135 8.16 7.30 0.47
N ARG A 136 8.84 6.15 0.53
CA ARG A 136 8.64 5.02 -0.39
C ARG A 136 8.21 3.74 0.32
N ILE A 137 8.22 3.77 1.65
CA ILE A 137 7.94 2.64 2.52
C ILE A 137 7.03 3.12 3.63
N THR A 138 6.04 2.34 4.00
CA THR A 138 5.16 2.60 5.15
C THR A 138 5.81 2.14 6.45
N GLU A 139 5.39 2.69 7.59
CA GLU A 139 5.92 2.34 8.91
C GLU A 139 5.75 0.84 9.23
N ASP A 140 4.65 0.22 8.81
CA ASP A 140 4.41 -1.21 8.98
C ASP A 140 5.37 -2.08 8.16
N ALA A 141 5.71 -1.66 6.94
CA ALA A 141 6.70 -2.33 6.11
C ALA A 141 8.13 -2.16 6.68
N GLU A 142 8.48 -0.96 7.15
CA GLU A 142 9.75 -0.72 7.84
C GLU A 142 9.89 -1.59 9.09
N ALA A 143 8.86 -1.65 9.94
CA ALA A 143 8.85 -2.47 11.14
C ALA A 143 9.06 -3.96 10.80
N ARG A 144 8.42 -4.46 9.73
CA ARG A 144 8.58 -5.83 9.26
C ARG A 144 9.99 -6.13 8.77
N ILE A 145 10.58 -5.24 7.98
CA ILE A 145 11.97 -5.37 7.49
C ILE A 145 12.95 -5.39 8.67
N LEU A 146 12.77 -4.51 9.65
CA LEU A 146 13.62 -4.45 10.84
C LEU A 146 13.51 -5.73 11.68
N LEU A 147 12.29 -6.27 11.82
CA LEU A 147 12.07 -7.53 12.54
C LEU A 147 12.80 -8.69 11.84
N GLU A 148 12.64 -8.84 10.53
CA GLU A 148 13.32 -9.87 9.75
C GLU A 148 14.86 -9.72 9.80
N ALA A 149 15.36 -8.48 9.71
CA ALA A 149 16.79 -8.20 9.82
C ALA A 149 17.33 -8.58 11.21
N SER A 150 16.59 -8.28 12.28
CA SER A 150 16.98 -8.64 13.64
C SER A 150 17.03 -10.17 13.86
N GLU A 151 16.01 -10.88 13.38
CA GLU A 151 15.94 -12.36 13.48
C GLU A 151 17.04 -13.04 12.67
N SER A 152 17.33 -12.54 11.47
CA SER A 152 18.39 -13.08 10.62
C SER A 152 19.79 -12.83 11.22
N SER A 153 20.00 -11.67 11.84
CA SER A 153 21.24 -11.34 12.55
C SER A 153 21.45 -12.22 13.78
N TYR A 154 20.38 -12.48 14.54
CA TYR A 154 20.44 -13.38 15.69
C TYR A 154 20.81 -14.82 15.30
N ARG A 155 20.21 -15.34 14.21
CA ARG A 155 20.56 -16.66 13.70
C ARG A 155 22.01 -16.76 13.23
N LYS A 156 22.51 -15.74 12.55
CA LYS A 156 23.92 -15.67 12.11
C LYS A 156 24.87 -15.51 13.30
N GLY A 157 24.52 -14.69 14.28
CA GLY A 157 25.28 -14.49 15.52
C GLY A 157 25.38 -15.78 16.33
N GLY A 158 24.28 -16.53 16.48
CA GLY A 158 24.26 -17.81 17.16
C GLY A 158 25.14 -18.88 16.46
N ALA A 159 25.11 -18.93 15.13
CA ALA A 159 25.97 -19.83 14.36
C ALA A 159 27.46 -19.45 14.46
N SER A 160 27.77 -18.16 14.50
CA SER A 160 29.15 -17.67 14.64
C SER A 160 29.70 -17.80 16.05
N ALA A 161 28.84 -17.87 17.08
CA ALA A 161 29.27 -18.11 18.48
C ALA A 161 29.53 -19.58 18.79
N SER A 162 29.23 -20.49 17.89
CA SER A 162 29.45 -21.93 18.07
C SER A 162 30.88 -22.31 17.65
N ILE A 163 31.72 -22.59 18.64
CA ILE A 163 33.12 -23.03 18.41
C ILE A 163 33.20 -24.46 17.85
N ASN A 164 32.18 -25.28 18.06
CA ASN A 164 32.14 -26.68 17.67
C ASN A 164 31.02 -27.08 16.69
N GLY A 165 30.41 -26.11 16.00
CA GLY A 165 29.29 -26.39 15.07
C GLY A 165 27.96 -26.74 15.75
N GLU A 166 27.88 -26.70 17.06
CA GLU A 166 26.63 -26.87 17.82
C GLU A 166 25.91 -25.53 17.95
N SER A 167 24.69 -25.44 17.45
CA SER A 167 23.85 -24.23 17.62
C SER A 167 23.44 -24.12 19.07
N ILE A 168 23.67 -22.95 19.69
CA ILE A 168 23.08 -22.61 20.98
C ILE A 168 21.58 -22.49 20.78
N SER A 169 20.84 -23.55 21.08
CA SER A 169 19.39 -23.56 21.16
C SER A 169 18.98 -22.85 22.45
N LYS A 170 18.02 -21.91 22.34
CA LYS A 170 17.29 -21.38 23.49
C LYS A 170 16.23 -22.35 23.91
#